data_7c228590ef0854989617b1e706f7c0fc
#
_entry.id   7c228590ef0854989617b1e706f7c0fc
#
_cell.length_a   1.000
_cell.length_b   1.000
_cell.length_c   1.000
_cell.angle_alpha   90.00
_cell.angle_beta   90.00
_cell.angle_gamma   90.00
#
_symmetry.space_group_name_H-M   'P 1'
#
loop_
_entity.id
_entity.type
_entity.pdbx_description
1 polymer ?
#
loop_
_entity_poly.entity_id
_entity_poly.type
_entity_poly.pdbx_seq_one_letter_code
_entity_poly.pdbx_strand_id
1 'polypeptide(L)'
;MDNISTSPEEIQPSKKAGARSENTSKNIAEKPAKVPALPKPPTYRIAAKDGKEIKKPLTLIGGKAYATTWQIVEKKETETVDKDGNLIVLDPPEITSEEKKMVVGSDGTVYGLYSSIDDLDIKIHMREKISEDNNWSAEGLNRFLAKDFPDPKVVFRQLVEIIDHFIDFYKSLADQPIMCEFIACWTLATWLLDAFKIAGYLWITGERGSGKTNLLNLISQLSYLGLLISQSGSFASLRDMADYAATLAFDEAENITDREKIDPDKMALLLAGNRKGHTIPVKVQDEENHWRIRYVNTYCARAFTAIRIPDPTMASRCIILPMLRTPDKSKANIDPSEMENWPYDRRRLIDDLWSLGLSKLPLLSNWDKWVGKNAKLIGRNLQPWRPVLAVAIWMEKCGVEGLYARMEKLALDYQKERPDLETADTTRVVIQALCSCANAATRANRTTKKPGQFIVKVANVTAAAAKIIEEEDLDLEARNLDKKRVGRILAKLRFPEAPRPGGKGSRQRVIDLKDLEALAGSYNVVFLLASADTANASAEALAINGPDGTNGTTGTKEFLQIPLEVTEEETSLRPSGCYRCGGSSFWQRADGEWLCKICQPKPPA
;
A
#
# COMPACT_ATOMS: atom_id res chain seq x y z
N MET A 1 42.43 -7.34 36.82
CA MET A 1 43.40 -6.28 36.59
C MET A 1 42.59 -5.05 36.21
N ASP A 2 42.44 -3.99 36.94
CA ASP A 2 42.64 -3.65 38.34
C ASP A 2 41.62 -2.57 38.69
N ASN A 3 41.07 -2.68 39.89
CA ASN A 3 40.22 -1.67 40.52
C ASN A 3 41.00 -0.36 40.71
N ILE A 4 40.40 0.78 40.37
CA ILE A 4 40.72 2.05 41.03
C ILE A 4 39.40 2.69 41.49
N SER A 5 39.19 2.56 42.81
CA SER A 5 38.29 3.32 43.65
C SER A 5 38.94 4.66 43.96
N THR A 6 38.27 5.78 43.70
CA THR A 6 38.61 7.07 44.31
C THR A 6 37.34 7.77 44.76
N SER A 7 37.20 7.85 46.08
CA SER A 7 36.25 8.71 46.80
C SER A 7 36.73 10.17 46.74
N PRO A 8 35.83 11.16 46.70
CA PRO A 8 36.21 12.57 46.84
C PRO A 8 36.32 12.97 48.32
N GLU A 9 37.45 13.57 48.66
CA GLU A 9 37.75 14.19 49.95
C GLU A 9 36.88 15.42 50.22
N GLU A 10 36.43 15.52 51.47
CA GLU A 10 35.80 16.71 52.04
C GLU A 10 36.86 17.80 52.27
N ILE A 11 36.66 18.97 51.70
CA ILE A 11 37.48 20.18 52.03
C ILE A 11 36.76 20.92 53.14
N GLN A 12 37.38 20.91 54.32
CA GLN A 12 37.04 21.78 55.47
C GLN A 12 37.80 23.12 55.37
N PRO A 13 37.16 24.28 55.68
CA PRO A 13 37.86 25.55 55.71
C PRO A 13 38.51 25.79 57.05
N SER A 14 39.76 26.26 57.00
CA SER A 14 40.65 26.58 58.10
C SER A 14 40.18 27.76 58.97
N LYS A 15 40.29 27.60 60.29
CA LYS A 15 40.17 28.65 61.33
C LYS A 15 41.38 29.56 61.30
N LYS A 16 41.17 30.88 61.32
CA LYS A 16 42.16 31.83 61.88
C LYS A 16 41.51 32.64 63.01
N ALA A 17 42.20 32.60 64.14
CA ALA A 17 41.89 33.32 65.37
C ALA A 17 42.38 34.79 65.35
N GLY A 18 41.66 35.64 65.99
CA GLY A 18 42.09 37.00 66.32
C GLY A 18 41.30 37.54 67.52
N ALA A 19 42.00 37.90 68.58
CA ALA A 19 41.50 38.14 69.93
C ALA A 19 41.16 39.60 70.23
N ARG A 20 40.36 39.75 71.33
CA ARG A 20 40.20 40.86 72.31
C ARG A 20 39.51 42.16 71.89
N SER A 21 38.40 42.49 72.64
CA SER A 21 38.45 43.33 73.83
C SER A 21 37.11 43.39 74.54
N GLU A 22 37.13 43.27 75.82
CA GLU A 22 36.01 43.48 76.75
C GLU A 22 35.54 44.95 76.76
N ASN A 23 34.27 45.15 76.80
CA ASN A 23 33.70 46.26 77.53
C ASN A 23 32.26 45.97 77.98
N THR A 24 32.07 46.04 79.30
CA THR A 24 30.85 45.88 80.05
C THR A 24 29.91 47.09 79.87
N SER A 25 28.68 46.81 79.51
CA SER A 25 27.56 47.73 79.89
C SER A 25 26.26 46.90 79.95
N LYS A 26 25.61 47.02 81.11
CA LYS A 26 24.29 46.50 81.44
C LYS A 26 23.24 47.08 80.46
N ASN A 27 22.39 46.24 79.87
CA ASN A 27 21.01 46.69 79.64
C ASN A 27 20.07 45.53 79.30
N ILE A 28 18.99 45.53 80.00
CA ILE A 28 17.60 45.17 79.68
C ILE A 28 17.38 44.08 78.65
N ALA A 29 16.89 42.95 79.14
CA ALA A 29 16.46 41.81 78.30
C ALA A 29 15.16 42.13 77.52
N GLU A 30 15.31 42.54 76.31
CA GLU A 30 14.25 42.34 75.31
C GLU A 30 14.38 40.94 74.68
N LYS A 31 13.33 40.13 74.74
CA LYS A 31 13.29 38.83 74.06
C LYS A 31 13.53 39.07 72.58
N PRO A 32 14.53 38.41 71.96
CA PRO A 32 14.73 38.55 70.53
C PRO A 32 13.48 37.99 69.77
N ALA A 33 12.90 38.84 68.97
CA ALA A 33 11.86 38.42 67.98
C ALA A 33 12.39 37.21 67.21
N LYS A 34 11.65 36.13 67.19
CA LYS A 34 11.96 34.96 66.34
C LYS A 34 12.06 35.41 64.89
N VAL A 35 13.30 35.54 64.40
CA VAL A 35 13.51 35.72 62.96
C VAL A 35 12.89 34.49 62.26
N PRO A 36 11.99 34.67 61.28
CA PRO A 36 11.42 33.55 60.55
C PRO A 36 12.55 32.76 59.93
N ALA A 37 12.57 31.46 60.19
CA ALA A 37 13.58 30.58 59.59
C ALA A 37 13.46 30.67 58.08
N LEU A 38 14.53 31.08 57.40
CA LEU A 38 14.58 31.06 55.94
C LEU A 38 14.25 29.65 55.42
N PRO A 39 13.43 29.52 54.40
CA PRO A 39 13.11 28.22 53.83
C PRO A 39 14.40 27.54 53.40
N LYS A 40 14.51 26.24 53.70
CA LYS A 40 15.68 25.46 53.29
C LYS A 40 15.77 25.49 51.75
N PRO A 41 16.95 25.69 51.18
CA PRO A 41 17.10 25.69 49.74
C PRO A 41 16.59 24.36 49.14
N PRO A 42 15.94 24.38 47.97
CA PRO A 42 15.41 23.17 47.35
C PRO A 42 16.56 22.20 47.05
N THR A 43 16.32 20.92 47.32
CA THR A 43 17.26 19.86 46.95
C THR A 43 16.91 19.40 45.51
N TYR A 44 17.88 19.42 44.61
CA TYR A 44 17.74 18.97 43.23
C TYR A 44 18.19 17.52 43.12
N ARG A 45 17.36 16.69 42.47
CA ARG A 45 17.70 15.32 42.05
C ARG A 45 17.56 15.25 40.53
N ILE A 46 18.59 14.74 39.86
CA ILE A 46 18.48 14.41 38.44
C ILE A 46 17.54 13.19 38.33
N ALA A 47 16.35 13.38 37.80
CA ALA A 47 15.41 12.31 37.57
C ALA A 47 15.60 11.78 36.13
N ALA A 48 15.48 10.44 35.95
CA ALA A 48 15.39 9.87 34.64
C ALA A 48 14.14 10.42 33.94
N LYS A 49 14.26 10.82 32.67
CA LYS A 49 13.13 11.23 31.88
C LYS A 49 12.36 9.97 31.49
N ASP A 50 11.41 9.53 32.32
CA ASP A 50 10.47 8.47 31.96
C ASP A 50 9.50 9.03 30.92
N GLY A 51 9.93 8.94 29.65
CA GLY A 51 9.18 9.53 28.56
C GLY A 51 8.37 8.50 27.80
N LYS A 52 7.30 7.98 28.39
CA LYS A 52 6.27 7.30 27.61
C LYS A 52 5.46 8.37 26.88
N GLU A 53 5.37 8.27 25.56
CA GLU A 53 4.70 9.26 24.73
C GLU A 53 3.76 8.57 23.71
N ILE A 54 2.52 9.08 23.59
CA ILE A 54 1.58 8.74 22.53
C ILE A 54 1.75 9.78 21.42
N LYS A 55 2.25 9.35 20.26
CA LYS A 55 2.47 10.21 19.08
C LYS A 55 1.58 9.85 17.89
N LYS A 56 0.84 8.77 17.97
CA LYS A 56 -0.01 8.24 16.91
C LYS A 56 -1.30 7.66 17.49
N PRO A 57 -2.39 7.63 16.70
CA PRO A 57 -3.71 7.25 17.19
C PRO A 57 -3.79 5.86 17.81
N LEU A 58 -3.05 4.88 17.30
CA LEU A 58 -2.97 3.53 17.87
C LEU A 58 -1.52 3.22 18.23
N THR A 59 -1.25 2.97 19.52
CA THR A 59 0.12 2.86 20.04
C THR A 59 0.24 1.72 21.05
N LEU A 60 1.37 1.01 21.02
CA LEU A 60 1.71 -0.04 22.00
C LEU A 60 2.80 0.49 22.95
N ILE A 61 2.48 0.61 24.24
CA ILE A 61 3.41 1.11 25.27
C ILE A 61 3.40 0.13 26.46
N GLY A 62 4.56 -0.39 26.82
CA GLY A 62 4.69 -1.25 28.01
C GLY A 62 3.82 -2.51 27.98
N GLY A 63 3.48 -3.01 26.79
CA GLY A 63 2.61 -4.18 26.63
C GLY A 63 1.12 -3.89 26.66
N LYS A 64 0.69 -2.64 26.87
CA LYS A 64 -0.69 -2.17 26.79
C LYS A 64 -0.88 -1.32 25.53
N ALA A 65 -1.97 -1.52 24.80
CA ALA A 65 -2.29 -0.68 23.66
C ALA A 65 -3.22 0.47 24.07
N TYR A 66 -3.09 1.59 23.35
CA TYR A 66 -3.87 2.79 23.56
C TYR A 66 -4.37 3.29 22.20
N ALA A 67 -5.67 3.62 22.13
CA ALA A 67 -6.28 4.31 21.00
C ALA A 67 -6.62 5.75 21.39
N THR A 68 -6.21 6.73 20.58
CA THR A 68 -6.63 8.13 20.74
C THR A 68 -7.67 8.43 19.69
N THR A 69 -8.80 8.96 20.11
CA THR A 69 -9.95 9.27 19.26
C THR A 69 -10.58 10.62 19.66
N TRP A 70 -11.32 11.24 18.75
CA TRP A 70 -12.09 12.47 18.99
C TRP A 70 -13.56 12.13 18.87
N GLN A 71 -14.33 12.44 19.93
CA GLN A 71 -15.74 12.10 20.00
C GLN A 71 -16.56 13.33 20.44
N ILE A 72 -17.75 13.44 19.92
CA ILE A 72 -18.74 14.39 20.42
C ILE A 72 -19.34 13.77 21.68
N VAL A 73 -19.20 14.45 22.79
CA VAL A 73 -19.72 14.03 24.10
C VAL A 73 -20.86 14.96 24.50
N GLU A 74 -22.00 14.38 24.84
CA GLU A 74 -23.10 15.11 25.43
C GLU A 74 -22.92 15.14 26.95
N LYS A 75 -22.78 16.35 27.48
CA LYS A 75 -22.75 16.61 28.91
C LYS A 75 -24.16 17.04 29.37
N LYS A 76 -24.77 16.26 30.23
CA LYS A 76 -26.07 16.59 30.85
C LYS A 76 -25.82 17.13 32.24
N GLU A 77 -26.13 18.42 32.44
CA GLU A 77 -26.06 19.06 33.74
C GLU A 77 -27.48 19.16 34.34
N THR A 78 -27.65 18.55 35.49
CA THR A 78 -28.91 18.60 36.27
C THR A 78 -28.87 19.63 37.36
N GLU A 79 -27.69 20.14 37.70
CA GLU A 79 -27.44 21.08 38.76
C GLU A 79 -26.38 22.09 38.34
N THR A 80 -26.50 23.33 38.73
CA THR A 80 -25.49 24.38 38.53
C THR A 80 -25.34 25.21 39.80
N VAL A 81 -24.32 26.07 39.87
CA VAL A 81 -24.10 26.95 41.01
C VAL A 81 -24.30 28.40 40.59
N ASP A 82 -25.11 29.15 41.33
CA ASP A 82 -25.32 30.56 41.09
C ASP A 82 -24.09 31.45 41.48
N LYS A 83 -24.17 32.75 41.21
CA LYS A 83 -23.06 33.68 41.51
C LYS A 83 -22.76 33.81 43.01
N ASP A 84 -23.69 33.38 43.86
CA ASP A 84 -23.59 33.45 45.33
C ASP A 84 -23.16 32.10 45.93
N GLY A 85 -22.95 31.08 45.08
CA GLY A 85 -22.50 29.75 45.49
C GLY A 85 -23.62 28.77 45.86
N ASN A 86 -24.90 29.11 45.61
CA ASN A 86 -26.03 28.25 45.91
C ASN A 86 -26.28 27.25 44.75
N LEU A 87 -26.63 26.01 45.10
CA LEU A 87 -26.98 24.97 44.15
C LEU A 87 -28.37 25.24 43.54
N ILE A 88 -28.44 25.31 42.21
CA ILE A 88 -29.67 25.40 41.43
C ILE A 88 -29.90 24.10 40.68
N VAL A 89 -31.09 23.49 40.83
CA VAL A 89 -31.51 22.33 40.04
C VAL A 89 -32.08 22.84 38.71
N LEU A 90 -31.53 22.33 37.62
CA LEU A 90 -31.96 22.63 36.26
C LEU A 90 -33.08 21.67 35.83
N ASP A 91 -34.28 22.23 35.55
CA ASP A 91 -35.40 21.46 35.02
C ASP A 91 -36.07 22.24 33.86
N PRO A 92 -35.89 21.80 32.60
CA PRO A 92 -35.18 20.61 32.17
C PRO A 92 -33.65 20.71 32.33
N PRO A 93 -32.93 19.55 32.42
CA PRO A 93 -31.48 19.52 32.44
C PRO A 93 -30.86 20.22 31.23
N GLU A 94 -29.78 20.93 31.44
CA GLU A 94 -29.00 21.51 30.34
C GLU A 94 -28.16 20.41 29.66
N ILE A 95 -28.31 20.31 28.33
CA ILE A 95 -27.52 19.37 27.51
C ILE A 95 -26.59 20.19 26.63
N THR A 96 -25.31 20.07 26.84
CA THR A 96 -24.25 20.68 25.99
C THR A 96 -23.46 19.60 25.28
N SER A 97 -23.19 19.82 23.98
CA SER A 97 -22.36 18.93 23.19
C SER A 97 -20.98 19.55 22.98
N GLU A 98 -19.94 18.81 23.31
CA GLU A 98 -18.56 19.26 23.08
C GLU A 98 -17.74 18.13 22.45
N GLU A 99 -16.80 18.49 21.58
CA GLU A 99 -15.87 17.53 21.03
C GLU A 99 -14.70 17.32 22.00
N LYS A 100 -14.47 16.08 22.40
CA LYS A 100 -13.37 15.70 23.32
C LYS A 100 -12.41 14.74 22.67
N LYS A 101 -11.12 15.00 22.91
CA LYS A 101 -10.07 14.03 22.67
C LYS A 101 -10.03 13.05 23.84
N MET A 102 -10.12 11.75 23.53
CA MET A 102 -10.11 10.67 24.50
C MET A 102 -9.00 9.67 24.21
N VAL A 103 -8.50 9.01 25.25
CA VAL A 103 -7.56 7.89 25.14
C VAL A 103 -8.19 6.66 25.76
N VAL A 104 -8.31 5.62 24.96
CA VAL A 104 -8.90 4.34 25.35
C VAL A 104 -7.81 3.28 25.47
N GLY A 105 -7.71 2.65 26.62
CA GLY A 105 -6.78 1.54 26.85
C GLY A 105 -7.36 0.20 26.37
N SER A 106 -6.49 -0.73 26.02
CA SER A 106 -6.90 -2.11 25.65
C SER A 106 -7.61 -2.88 26.77
N ASP A 107 -7.58 -2.37 28.00
CA ASP A 107 -8.31 -2.86 29.16
C ASP A 107 -9.71 -2.22 29.34
N GLY A 108 -10.10 -1.32 28.44
CA GLY A 108 -11.37 -0.59 28.50
C GLY A 108 -11.33 0.69 29.35
N THR A 109 -10.17 1.08 29.91
CA THR A 109 -10.04 2.37 30.60
C THR A 109 -10.17 3.53 29.61
N VAL A 110 -10.90 4.59 29.99
CA VAL A 110 -11.09 5.80 29.18
C VAL A 110 -10.59 7.01 29.95
N TYR A 111 -9.68 7.75 29.34
CA TYR A 111 -9.15 9.03 29.83
C TYR A 111 -9.69 10.17 28.95
N GLY A 112 -9.99 11.31 29.58
CA GLY A 112 -10.55 12.48 28.89
C GLY A 112 -12.08 12.57 28.94
N LEU A 113 -12.76 11.59 29.59
CA LEU A 113 -14.20 11.61 29.83
C LEU A 113 -14.52 11.68 31.33
N TYR A 114 -14.20 10.59 32.05
CA TYR A 114 -14.44 10.49 33.50
C TYR A 114 -13.18 10.75 34.34
N SER A 115 -12.01 10.61 33.77
CA SER A 115 -10.71 10.94 34.33
C SER A 115 -9.99 11.91 33.43
N SER A 116 -9.10 12.75 34.03
CA SER A 116 -8.25 13.63 33.23
C SER A 116 -7.31 12.82 32.32
N ILE A 117 -6.99 13.37 31.16
CA ILE A 117 -5.91 12.83 30.32
C ILE A 117 -4.57 12.87 31.09
N ASP A 118 -4.39 13.84 31.97
CA ASP A 118 -3.19 14.02 32.80
C ASP A 118 -3.03 12.90 33.85
N ASP A 119 -4.12 12.19 34.21
CA ASP A 119 -4.06 11.01 35.07
C ASP A 119 -3.39 9.81 34.36
N LEU A 120 -3.29 9.85 33.05
CA LEU A 120 -2.49 8.92 32.27
C LEU A 120 -1.02 9.37 32.35
N ASP A 121 -0.18 8.68 33.12
CA ASP A 121 1.27 8.97 33.22
C ASP A 121 2.01 8.73 31.88
N ILE A 122 1.44 9.29 30.80
CA ILE A 122 1.92 9.22 29.42
C ILE A 122 1.60 10.55 28.72
N LYS A 123 2.62 11.20 28.17
CA LYS A 123 2.44 12.45 27.42
C LYS A 123 1.82 12.19 26.06
N ILE A 124 0.82 13.00 25.68
CA ILE A 124 0.16 12.90 24.39
C ILE A 124 0.61 14.05 23.49
N HIS A 125 1.27 13.71 22.39
CA HIS A 125 1.80 14.65 21.41
C HIS A 125 1.06 14.58 20.05
N MET A 126 -0.24 14.34 20.09
CA MET A 126 -1.07 14.35 18.87
C MET A 126 -1.72 15.72 18.70
N ARG A 127 -1.45 16.37 17.57
CA ARG A 127 -1.93 17.73 17.23
C ARG A 127 -3.12 17.69 16.29
N GLU A 128 -3.06 16.82 15.28
CA GLU A 128 -4.04 16.76 14.21
C GLU A 128 -5.13 15.73 14.53
N LYS A 129 -6.36 16.06 14.18
CA LYS A 129 -7.48 15.11 14.19
C LYS A 129 -7.33 14.11 13.04
N ILE A 130 -7.89 12.93 13.25
CA ILE A 130 -8.10 11.94 12.19
C ILE A 130 -9.35 12.37 11.41
N SER A 131 -9.38 12.12 10.09
CA SER A 131 -10.61 12.31 9.29
C SER A 131 -11.76 11.49 9.86
N GLU A 132 -13.00 11.98 9.73
CA GLU A 132 -14.19 11.29 10.24
C GLU A 132 -14.32 9.88 9.68
N ASP A 133 -14.02 9.67 8.40
CA ASP A 133 -14.07 8.37 7.74
C ASP A 133 -13.11 7.33 8.33
N ASN A 134 -12.01 7.77 8.93
CA ASN A 134 -10.98 6.93 9.52
C ASN A 134 -11.02 6.92 11.05
N ASN A 135 -11.75 7.84 11.68
CA ASN A 135 -11.89 7.88 13.13
C ASN A 135 -12.75 6.71 13.62
N TRP A 136 -12.54 6.27 14.84
CA TRP A 136 -13.42 5.31 15.49
C TRP A 136 -14.78 5.93 15.73
N SER A 137 -15.88 5.31 15.29
CA SER A 137 -17.21 5.87 15.51
C SER A 137 -17.64 5.76 16.97
N ALA A 138 -18.59 6.62 17.37
CA ALA A 138 -19.19 6.53 18.71
C ALA A 138 -19.84 5.17 18.95
N GLU A 139 -20.52 4.60 17.94
CA GLU A 139 -21.13 3.27 18.01
C GLU A 139 -20.09 2.18 18.22
N GLY A 140 -19.02 2.17 17.41
CA GLY A 140 -17.93 1.20 17.51
C GLY A 140 -17.22 1.29 18.86
N LEU A 141 -16.97 2.51 19.35
CA LEU A 141 -16.37 2.74 20.67
C LEU A 141 -17.28 2.23 21.79
N ASN A 142 -18.59 2.54 21.76
CA ASN A 142 -19.55 2.08 22.77
C ASN A 142 -19.63 0.54 22.81
N ARG A 143 -19.60 -0.12 21.65
CA ARG A 143 -19.54 -1.61 21.60
C ARG A 143 -18.27 -2.15 22.26
N PHE A 144 -17.12 -1.55 21.97
CA PHE A 144 -15.85 -1.93 22.60
C PHE A 144 -15.92 -1.77 24.14
N LEU A 145 -16.44 -0.66 24.63
CA LEU A 145 -16.59 -0.40 26.07
C LEU A 145 -17.61 -1.35 26.72
N ALA A 146 -18.64 -1.76 26.00
CA ALA A 146 -19.60 -2.78 26.43
C ALA A 146 -19.02 -4.21 26.36
N LYS A 147 -17.76 -4.38 25.93
CA LYS A 147 -17.08 -5.67 25.71
C LYS A 147 -17.71 -6.53 24.62
N ASP A 148 -18.43 -5.90 23.69
CA ASP A 148 -18.92 -6.52 22.45
C ASP A 148 -17.79 -6.51 21.42
N PHE A 149 -16.88 -7.48 21.54
CA PHE A 149 -15.71 -7.58 20.68
C PHE A 149 -16.02 -8.37 19.41
N PRO A 150 -15.56 -7.90 18.24
CA PRO A 150 -15.72 -8.64 17.00
C PRO A 150 -14.89 -9.93 17.01
N ASP A 151 -15.45 -10.99 16.41
CA ASP A 151 -14.71 -12.23 16.17
C ASP A 151 -13.66 -12.00 15.06
N PRO A 152 -12.36 -12.17 15.36
CA PRO A 152 -11.29 -11.98 14.37
C PRO A 152 -11.46 -12.82 13.10
N LYS A 153 -12.00 -14.04 13.22
CA LYS A 153 -12.26 -14.93 12.08
C LYS A 153 -13.35 -14.38 11.17
N VAL A 154 -14.40 -13.79 11.75
CA VAL A 154 -15.50 -13.18 10.98
C VAL A 154 -14.98 -11.95 10.22
N VAL A 155 -14.25 -11.06 10.90
CA VAL A 155 -13.66 -9.87 10.27
C VAL A 155 -12.69 -10.25 9.16
N PHE A 156 -11.83 -11.25 9.38
CA PHE A 156 -10.93 -11.75 8.35
C PHE A 156 -11.68 -12.28 7.12
N ARG A 157 -12.73 -13.06 7.33
CA ARG A 157 -13.58 -13.57 6.24
C ARG A 157 -14.24 -12.44 5.46
N GLN A 158 -14.79 -11.43 6.14
CA GLN A 158 -15.37 -10.25 5.47
C GLN A 158 -14.34 -9.52 4.61
N LEU A 159 -13.11 -9.33 5.12
CA LEU A 159 -12.01 -8.75 4.32
C LEU A 159 -11.72 -9.58 3.06
N VAL A 160 -11.63 -10.91 3.19
CA VAL A 160 -11.38 -11.81 2.05
C VAL A 160 -12.52 -11.71 1.03
N GLU A 161 -13.77 -11.73 1.47
CA GLU A 161 -14.96 -11.65 0.61
C GLU A 161 -15.08 -10.29 -0.09
N ILE A 162 -14.77 -9.18 0.59
CA ILE A 162 -14.72 -7.85 -0.01
C ILE A 162 -13.62 -7.79 -1.10
N ILE A 163 -12.44 -8.31 -0.80
CA ILE A 163 -11.33 -8.30 -1.75
C ILE A 163 -11.68 -9.17 -2.97
N ASP A 164 -12.28 -10.35 -2.74
CA ASP A 164 -12.72 -11.22 -3.83
C ASP A 164 -13.82 -10.58 -4.67
N HIS A 165 -14.73 -9.84 -4.05
CA HIS A 165 -15.81 -9.15 -4.75
C HIS A 165 -15.30 -8.12 -5.76
N PHE A 166 -14.32 -7.30 -5.37
CA PHE A 166 -13.85 -6.19 -6.20
C PHE A 166 -12.67 -6.54 -7.11
N ILE A 167 -11.83 -7.52 -6.75
CA ILE A 167 -10.54 -7.72 -7.41
C ILE A 167 -10.46 -9.12 -8.01
N ASP A 168 -9.97 -9.18 -9.24
CA ASP A 168 -9.59 -10.41 -9.90
C ASP A 168 -8.06 -10.51 -9.96
N PHE A 169 -7.51 -11.51 -9.29
CA PHE A 169 -6.07 -11.83 -9.31
C PHE A 169 -5.74 -12.84 -10.42
N TYR A 170 -6.40 -12.69 -11.57
CA TYR A 170 -6.15 -13.57 -12.70
C TYR A 170 -4.66 -13.70 -13.01
N LYS A 171 -4.14 -14.93 -12.93
CA LYS A 171 -2.71 -15.26 -13.18
C LYS A 171 -1.70 -14.40 -12.39
N SER A 172 -2.04 -13.95 -11.20
CA SER A 172 -1.14 -13.26 -10.28
C SER A 172 -0.17 -14.26 -9.59
N LEU A 173 0.33 -13.95 -8.39
CA LEU A 173 1.31 -14.77 -7.65
C LEU A 173 0.76 -16.15 -7.27
N ALA A 174 -0.55 -16.26 -7.01
CA ALA A 174 -1.24 -17.49 -6.66
C ALA A 174 -2.69 -17.46 -7.13
N ASP A 175 -3.44 -18.52 -6.81
CA ASP A 175 -4.86 -18.61 -7.09
C ASP A 175 -5.66 -17.57 -6.32
N GLN A 176 -6.83 -17.19 -6.85
CA GLN A 176 -7.70 -16.12 -6.34
C GLN A 176 -7.91 -16.19 -4.82
N PRO A 177 -8.33 -17.31 -4.18
CA PRO A 177 -8.54 -17.35 -2.74
C PRO A 177 -7.28 -17.05 -1.93
N ILE A 178 -6.11 -17.56 -2.35
CA ILE A 178 -4.83 -17.34 -1.67
C ILE A 178 -4.42 -15.87 -1.77
N MET A 179 -4.67 -15.23 -2.92
CA MET A 179 -4.37 -13.81 -3.12
C MET A 179 -5.28 -12.92 -2.27
N CYS A 180 -6.56 -13.25 -2.16
CA CYS A 180 -7.49 -12.54 -1.28
C CYS A 180 -7.08 -12.67 0.20
N GLU A 181 -6.73 -13.88 0.66
CA GLU A 181 -6.20 -14.11 1.99
C GLU A 181 -4.89 -13.33 2.25
N PHE A 182 -4.01 -13.26 1.26
CA PHE A 182 -2.76 -12.50 1.35
C PHE A 182 -3.01 -11.00 1.55
N ILE A 183 -3.86 -10.40 0.74
CA ILE A 183 -4.21 -8.97 0.87
C ILE A 183 -4.94 -8.70 2.18
N ALA A 184 -5.84 -9.60 2.63
CA ALA A 184 -6.50 -9.50 3.93
C ALA A 184 -5.50 -9.56 5.09
N CYS A 185 -4.50 -10.46 5.05
CA CYS A 185 -3.42 -10.52 6.03
C CYS A 185 -2.58 -9.23 6.03
N TRP A 186 -2.25 -8.70 4.86
CA TRP A 186 -1.49 -7.46 4.74
C TRP A 186 -2.28 -6.26 5.29
N THR A 187 -3.57 -6.17 4.97
CA THR A 187 -4.48 -5.12 5.48
C THR A 187 -4.57 -5.17 7.00
N LEU A 188 -4.81 -6.34 7.60
CA LEU A 188 -4.81 -6.50 9.06
C LEU A 188 -3.45 -6.14 9.68
N ALA A 189 -2.33 -6.44 9.01
CA ALA A 189 -1.01 -6.07 9.49
C ALA A 189 -0.84 -4.56 9.60
N THR A 190 -1.54 -3.74 8.81
CA THR A 190 -1.50 -2.27 8.93
C THR A 190 -2.11 -1.78 10.25
N TRP A 191 -3.20 -2.40 10.71
CA TRP A 191 -3.85 -2.11 12.00
C TRP A 191 -3.04 -2.55 13.21
N LEU A 192 -2.14 -3.50 13.02
CA LEU A 192 -1.30 -4.09 14.06
C LEU A 192 0.18 -3.70 13.91
N LEU A 193 0.45 -2.66 13.11
CA LEU A 193 1.79 -2.29 12.67
C LEU A 193 2.75 -2.04 13.84
N ASP A 194 2.26 -1.49 14.95
CA ASP A 194 3.11 -1.17 16.10
C ASP A 194 3.67 -2.41 16.84
N ALA A 195 3.09 -3.57 16.60
CA ALA A 195 3.61 -4.84 17.10
C ALA A 195 4.85 -5.33 16.31
N PHE A 196 5.04 -4.85 15.09
CA PHE A 196 6.08 -5.32 14.18
C PHE A 196 7.31 -4.41 14.18
N LYS A 197 8.46 -4.98 13.84
CA LYS A 197 9.71 -4.23 13.65
C LYS A 197 9.93 -3.77 12.21
N ILE A 198 9.22 -4.38 11.27
CA ILE A 198 9.38 -4.15 9.84
C ILE A 198 7.99 -4.05 9.23
N ALA A 199 7.79 -3.09 8.34
CA ALA A 199 6.63 -2.99 7.46
C ALA A 199 7.00 -3.54 6.07
N GLY A 200 6.26 -4.52 5.57
CA GLY A 200 6.34 -4.95 4.18
C GLY A 200 5.52 -4.03 3.29
N TYR A 201 6.13 -3.50 2.26
CA TYR A 201 5.43 -2.68 1.28
C TYR A 201 4.78 -3.55 0.20
N LEU A 202 3.70 -3.07 -0.41
CA LEU A 202 3.13 -3.65 -1.62
C LEU A 202 3.55 -2.81 -2.83
N TRP A 203 3.98 -3.47 -3.89
CA TRP A 203 4.21 -2.85 -5.18
C TRP A 203 3.37 -3.54 -6.23
N ILE A 204 2.24 -2.92 -6.59
CA ILE A 204 1.26 -3.46 -7.52
C ILE A 204 1.67 -3.02 -8.92
N THR A 205 2.04 -3.98 -9.77
CA THR A 205 2.51 -3.69 -11.13
C THR A 205 1.64 -4.36 -12.19
N GLY A 206 1.52 -3.73 -13.34
CA GLY A 206 0.74 -4.25 -14.46
C GLY A 206 0.46 -3.15 -15.48
N GLU A 207 -0.10 -3.51 -16.61
CA GLU A 207 -0.46 -2.58 -17.67
C GLU A 207 -1.65 -1.67 -17.29
N ARG A 208 -1.92 -0.67 -18.11
CA ARG A 208 -3.13 0.17 -17.95
C ARG A 208 -4.39 -0.70 -18.04
N GLY A 209 -5.36 -0.44 -17.17
CA GLY A 209 -6.61 -1.21 -17.11
C GLY A 209 -6.49 -2.61 -16.50
N SER A 210 -5.42 -2.92 -15.75
CA SER A 210 -5.26 -4.19 -15.04
C SER A 210 -5.88 -4.20 -13.62
N GLY A 211 -6.65 -3.17 -13.22
CA GLY A 211 -7.29 -3.11 -11.91
C GLY A 211 -6.37 -2.66 -10.75
N LYS A 212 -5.15 -2.19 -11.04
CA LYS A 212 -4.20 -1.72 -10.00
C LYS A 212 -4.77 -0.63 -9.11
N THR A 213 -5.38 0.39 -9.72
CA THR A 213 -5.97 1.54 -9.01
C THR A 213 -7.15 1.09 -8.15
N ASN A 214 -7.99 0.15 -8.62
CA ASN A 214 -9.08 -0.41 -7.83
C ASN A 214 -8.55 -1.16 -6.60
N LEU A 215 -7.51 -1.99 -6.76
CA LEU A 215 -6.88 -2.67 -5.63
C LEU A 215 -6.25 -1.67 -4.65
N LEU A 216 -5.57 -0.63 -5.15
CA LEU A 216 -4.97 0.40 -4.30
C LEU A 216 -6.03 1.19 -3.54
N ASN A 217 -7.12 1.57 -4.21
CA ASN A 217 -8.26 2.24 -3.60
C ASN A 217 -8.87 1.37 -2.48
N LEU A 218 -9.15 0.09 -2.77
CA LEU A 218 -9.66 -0.85 -1.79
C LEU A 218 -8.73 -0.98 -0.57
N ILE A 219 -7.42 -1.12 -0.80
CA ILE A 219 -6.40 -1.16 0.26
C ILE A 219 -6.45 0.11 1.10
N SER A 220 -6.56 1.30 0.47
CA SER A 220 -6.61 2.56 1.20
C SER A 220 -7.86 2.67 2.08
N GLN A 221 -8.99 2.12 1.64
CA GLN A 221 -10.25 2.17 2.38
C GLN A 221 -10.34 1.17 3.55
N LEU A 222 -9.57 0.08 3.50
CA LEU A 222 -9.58 -0.98 4.52
C LEU A 222 -8.42 -0.91 5.50
N SER A 223 -7.33 -0.24 5.14
CA SER A 223 -6.10 -0.17 5.95
C SER A 223 -6.19 0.89 7.05
N TYR A 224 -5.33 0.73 8.07
CA TYR A 224 -5.23 1.68 9.17
C TYR A 224 -4.89 3.09 8.66
N LEU A 225 -5.78 4.05 8.92
CA LEU A 225 -5.68 5.44 8.46
C LEU A 225 -5.26 5.52 6.98
N GLY A 226 -5.87 4.70 6.14
CA GLY A 226 -5.49 4.60 4.74
C GLY A 226 -5.72 5.91 3.99
N LEU A 227 -4.72 6.34 3.23
CA LEU A 227 -4.71 7.58 2.48
C LEU A 227 -4.25 7.31 1.04
N LEU A 228 -5.15 7.56 0.09
CA LEU A 228 -4.82 7.52 -1.33
C LEU A 228 -4.11 8.82 -1.73
N ILE A 229 -2.92 8.69 -2.30
CA ILE A 229 -2.05 9.81 -2.65
C ILE A 229 -1.84 9.79 -4.17
N SER A 230 -2.33 10.84 -4.81
CA SER A 230 -1.97 11.16 -6.19
C SER A 230 -0.58 11.81 -6.26
N GLN A 231 -0.03 11.98 -7.47
CA GLN A 231 1.33 12.52 -7.70
C GLN A 231 1.65 13.85 -7.01
N SER A 232 0.64 14.63 -6.62
CA SER A 232 0.76 16.01 -6.12
C SER A 232 0.92 16.16 -4.60
N GLY A 233 1.04 15.08 -3.83
CA GLY A 233 1.22 15.15 -2.38
C GLY A 233 2.50 15.90 -1.98
N SER A 234 2.40 16.93 -1.12
CA SER A 234 3.56 17.64 -0.60
C SER A 234 4.39 16.74 0.33
N PHE A 235 5.73 16.95 0.36
CA PHE A 235 6.59 16.22 1.30
C PHE A 235 6.14 16.42 2.75
N ALA A 236 5.70 17.61 3.12
CA ALA A 236 5.26 17.94 4.48
C ALA A 236 4.03 17.12 4.90
N SER A 237 3.00 17.03 4.04
CA SER A 237 1.81 16.23 4.35
C SER A 237 2.11 14.73 4.43
N LEU A 238 2.94 14.20 3.53
CA LEU A 238 3.37 12.79 3.56
C LEU A 238 4.14 12.45 4.84
N ARG A 239 4.97 13.37 5.28
CA ARG A 239 5.75 13.26 6.51
C ARG A 239 4.85 13.23 7.75
N ASP A 240 3.88 14.14 7.83
CA ASP A 240 3.02 14.25 9.01
C ASP A 240 2.04 13.06 9.09
N MET A 241 1.56 12.52 7.94
CA MET A 241 0.79 11.28 7.90
C MET A 241 1.63 10.05 8.29
N ALA A 242 2.90 10.00 7.87
CA ALA A 242 3.82 8.93 8.29
C ALA A 242 4.09 8.97 9.80
N ASP A 243 4.12 10.15 10.42
CA ASP A 243 4.27 10.32 11.88
C ASP A 243 3.11 9.64 12.65
N TYR A 244 1.92 9.61 12.06
CA TYR A 244 0.75 8.89 12.59
C TYR A 244 0.72 7.40 12.24
N ALA A 245 1.72 6.91 11.52
CA ALA A 245 1.79 5.55 10.99
C ALA A 245 0.63 5.21 10.04
N ALA A 246 0.03 6.22 9.39
CA ALA A 246 -1.01 6.04 8.38
C ALA A 246 -0.52 5.17 7.22
N THR A 247 -1.41 4.39 6.63
CA THR A 247 -1.10 3.60 5.43
C THR A 247 -1.12 4.53 4.21
N LEU A 248 0.02 4.69 3.55
CA LEU A 248 0.17 5.56 2.40
C LEU A 248 0.05 4.75 1.10
N ALA A 249 -0.98 5.01 0.33
CA ALA A 249 -1.28 4.36 -0.94
C ALA A 249 -0.97 5.32 -2.10
N PHE A 250 0.10 5.05 -2.86
CA PHE A 250 0.58 5.90 -3.94
C PHE A 250 0.12 5.38 -5.29
N ASP A 251 -0.72 6.16 -5.97
CA ASP A 251 -1.08 5.86 -7.35
C ASP A 251 -0.06 6.48 -8.32
N GLU A 252 0.15 5.80 -9.46
CA GLU A 252 1.10 6.20 -10.50
C GLU A 252 2.53 6.48 -9.96
N ALA A 253 3.08 5.52 -9.22
CA ALA A 253 4.38 5.64 -8.56
C ALA A 253 5.60 5.55 -9.51
N GLU A 254 5.42 5.71 -10.81
CA GLU A 254 6.49 5.67 -11.83
C GLU A 254 7.60 6.67 -11.53
N ASN A 255 7.23 7.87 -11.11
CA ASN A 255 8.20 8.93 -10.78
C ASN A 255 8.96 8.68 -9.47
N ILE A 256 8.46 7.79 -8.60
CA ILE A 256 9.13 7.43 -7.33
C ILE A 256 10.39 6.58 -7.59
N THR A 257 10.45 5.89 -8.72
CA THR A 257 11.60 5.05 -9.09
C THR A 257 12.64 5.79 -9.92
N ASP A 258 12.30 6.94 -10.45
CA ASP A 258 13.19 7.76 -11.26
C ASP A 258 13.97 8.71 -10.36
N ARG A 259 15.26 8.38 -10.13
CA ARG A 259 16.15 9.15 -9.25
C ARG A 259 16.41 10.57 -9.73
N GLU A 260 16.19 10.86 -11.01
CA GLU A 260 16.37 12.19 -11.57
C GLU A 260 15.14 13.08 -11.37
N LYS A 261 13.96 12.46 -11.17
CA LYS A 261 12.67 13.16 -11.04
C LYS A 261 12.16 13.26 -9.63
N ILE A 262 12.54 12.32 -8.74
CA ILE A 262 12.07 12.32 -7.36
C ILE A 262 12.83 13.32 -6.51
N ASP A 263 12.08 14.03 -5.67
CA ASP A 263 12.64 14.82 -4.58
C ASP A 263 13.45 13.91 -3.63
N PRO A 264 14.74 14.22 -3.35
CA PRO A 264 15.61 13.44 -2.49
C PRO A 264 15.02 13.20 -1.08
N ASP A 265 14.31 14.19 -0.53
CA ASP A 265 13.69 14.09 0.80
C ASP A 265 12.50 13.13 0.79
N LYS A 266 11.69 13.13 -0.29
CA LYS A 266 10.63 12.12 -0.49
C LYS A 266 11.22 10.71 -0.61
N MET A 267 12.29 10.54 -1.38
CA MET A 267 12.96 9.24 -1.49
C MET A 267 13.51 8.78 -0.14
N ALA A 268 14.16 9.65 0.62
CA ALA A 268 14.67 9.34 1.94
C ALA A 268 13.55 8.90 2.90
N LEU A 269 12.40 9.61 2.90
CA LEU A 269 11.21 9.24 3.65
C LEU A 269 10.73 7.84 3.27
N LEU A 270 10.61 7.55 1.98
CA LEU A 270 10.11 6.28 1.47
C LEU A 270 11.05 5.12 1.83
N LEU A 271 12.35 5.31 1.70
CA LEU A 271 13.34 4.27 2.00
C LEU A 271 13.51 4.01 3.51
N ALA A 272 13.40 5.05 4.35
CA ALA A 272 13.56 4.92 5.79
C ALA A 272 12.38 4.24 6.48
N GLY A 273 11.18 4.29 5.88
CA GLY A 273 9.92 3.98 6.57
C GLY A 273 9.59 2.50 6.76
N ASN A 274 10.40 1.57 6.27
CA ASN A 274 10.11 0.14 6.43
C ASN A 274 10.56 -0.45 7.77
N ARG A 275 11.28 0.30 8.61
CA ARG A 275 11.78 -0.16 9.91
C ARG A 275 11.31 0.73 11.04
N LYS A 276 10.80 0.10 12.11
CA LYS A 276 10.39 0.78 13.33
C LYS A 276 11.58 1.49 13.99
N GLY A 277 11.36 2.74 14.43
CA GLY A 277 12.37 3.57 15.08
C GLY A 277 13.20 4.44 14.12
N HIS A 278 13.02 4.32 12.81
CA HIS A 278 13.63 5.25 11.88
C HIS A 278 12.88 6.58 11.90
N THR A 279 13.62 7.66 11.99
CA THR A 279 13.10 9.04 12.01
C THR A 279 13.88 9.90 11.03
N ILE A 280 13.25 10.97 10.57
CA ILE A 280 13.93 12.04 9.83
C ILE A 280 13.90 13.33 10.65
N PRO A 281 15.01 14.09 10.71
CA PRO A 281 15.04 15.39 11.36
C PRO A 281 14.36 16.44 10.47
N VAL A 282 13.50 17.25 11.07
CA VAL A 282 12.88 18.40 10.40
C VAL A 282 12.98 19.63 11.28
N LYS A 283 13.20 20.80 10.66
CA LYS A 283 13.13 22.08 11.37
C LYS A 283 11.66 22.48 11.54
N VAL A 284 11.29 22.80 12.77
CA VAL A 284 9.98 23.35 13.11
C VAL A 284 10.18 24.60 13.98
N GLN A 285 9.31 25.58 13.85
CA GLN A 285 9.26 26.69 14.81
C GLN A 285 8.42 26.28 16.01
N ASP A 286 8.87 26.65 17.21
CA ASP A 286 8.05 26.57 18.41
C ASP A 286 7.13 27.78 18.54
N GLU A 287 6.34 27.82 19.62
CA GLU A 287 5.39 28.91 19.90
C GLU A 287 6.07 30.28 20.12
N GLU A 288 7.37 30.27 20.47
CA GLU A 288 8.20 31.45 20.67
C GLU A 288 9.01 31.83 19.41
N ASN A 289 8.69 31.23 18.24
CA ASN A 289 9.38 31.41 16.96
C ASN A 289 10.87 30.96 16.95
N HIS A 290 11.31 30.17 17.92
CA HIS A 290 12.64 29.57 17.88
C HIS A 290 12.64 28.31 17.01
N TRP A 291 13.73 28.12 16.26
CA TRP A 291 13.92 26.93 15.45
C TRP A 291 14.36 25.74 16.31
N ARG A 292 13.58 24.64 16.23
CA ARG A 292 13.91 23.36 16.86
C ARG A 292 13.98 22.24 15.85
N ILE A 293 14.77 21.20 16.17
CA ILE A 293 14.78 19.96 15.38
C ILE A 293 13.76 19.01 16.01
N ARG A 294 12.76 18.62 15.21
CA ARG A 294 11.82 17.55 15.53
C ARG A 294 12.21 16.30 14.76
N TYR A 295 12.23 15.15 15.42
CA TYR A 295 12.43 13.85 14.79
C TYR A 295 11.06 13.24 14.48
N VAL A 296 10.74 13.12 13.20
CA VAL A 296 9.47 12.62 12.73
C VAL A 296 9.59 11.14 12.42
N ASN A 297 8.61 10.35 12.89
CA ASN A 297 8.53 8.94 12.57
C ASN A 297 8.27 8.73 11.07
N THR A 298 8.99 7.80 10.46
CA THR A 298 8.80 7.44 9.05
C THR A 298 8.17 6.06 8.87
N TYR A 299 8.07 5.31 9.97
CA TYR A 299 7.61 3.93 9.96
C TYR A 299 6.10 3.84 9.76
N CYS A 300 5.69 3.44 8.55
CA CYS A 300 4.30 3.22 8.19
C CYS A 300 4.17 2.20 7.06
N ALA A 301 2.98 1.62 6.90
CA ALA A 301 2.67 0.75 5.77
C ALA A 301 2.54 1.57 4.47
N ARG A 302 2.94 0.98 3.33
CA ARG A 302 2.86 1.61 2.03
C ARG A 302 2.46 0.64 0.95
N ALA A 303 1.60 1.10 0.04
CA ALA A 303 1.26 0.43 -1.19
C ALA A 303 1.49 1.36 -2.38
N PHE A 304 1.95 0.82 -3.49
CA PHE A 304 2.29 1.57 -4.70
C PHE A 304 1.66 0.91 -5.90
N THR A 305 1.18 1.70 -6.87
CA THR A 305 0.85 1.21 -8.20
C THR A 305 1.81 1.79 -9.22
N ALA A 306 2.29 0.98 -10.13
CA ALA A 306 3.12 1.41 -11.24
C ALA A 306 3.04 0.42 -12.41
N ILE A 307 3.39 0.88 -13.61
CA ILE A 307 3.57 0.00 -14.76
C ILE A 307 4.89 -0.76 -14.60
N ARG A 308 5.93 -0.06 -14.15
CA ARG A 308 7.28 -0.60 -13.96
C ARG A 308 7.50 -1.08 -12.52
N ILE A 309 8.48 -1.96 -12.38
CA ILE A 309 8.95 -2.38 -11.06
C ILE A 309 9.85 -1.31 -10.45
N PRO A 310 9.99 -1.27 -9.11
CA PRO A 310 10.85 -0.30 -8.45
C PRO A 310 12.34 -0.65 -8.63
N ASP A 311 13.21 0.35 -8.38
CA ASP A 311 14.64 0.11 -8.29
C ASP A 311 14.98 -0.99 -7.26
N PRO A 312 16.15 -1.67 -7.37
CA PRO A 312 16.50 -2.80 -6.50
C PRO A 312 16.48 -2.47 -5.00
N THR A 313 16.72 -1.20 -4.63
CA THR A 313 16.72 -0.78 -3.23
C THR A 313 15.30 -0.78 -2.67
N MET A 314 14.35 -0.22 -3.41
CA MET A 314 12.92 -0.24 -3.07
C MET A 314 12.35 -1.65 -3.20
N ALA A 315 12.65 -2.37 -4.29
CA ALA A 315 12.21 -3.74 -4.53
C ALA A 315 12.53 -4.68 -3.36
N SER A 316 13.69 -4.48 -2.70
CA SER A 316 14.09 -5.27 -1.53
C SER A 316 13.17 -5.12 -0.31
N ARG A 317 12.32 -4.09 -0.28
CA ARG A 317 11.37 -3.77 0.80
C ARG A 317 9.93 -4.12 0.43
N CYS A 318 9.69 -4.42 -0.85
CA CYS A 318 8.36 -4.64 -1.39
C CYS A 318 8.06 -6.11 -1.66
N ILE A 319 6.79 -6.46 -1.57
CA ILE A 319 6.22 -7.62 -2.25
C ILE A 319 5.66 -7.09 -3.57
N ILE A 320 6.25 -7.51 -4.67
CA ILE A 320 5.85 -7.09 -6.02
C ILE A 320 4.69 -7.98 -6.46
N LEU A 321 3.54 -7.37 -6.70
CA LEU A 321 2.29 -8.04 -7.04
C LEU A 321 1.94 -7.73 -8.49
N PRO A 322 2.12 -8.67 -9.41
CA PRO A 322 1.73 -8.49 -10.80
C PRO A 322 0.22 -8.63 -10.95
N MET A 323 -0.39 -7.69 -11.67
CA MET A 323 -1.79 -7.73 -12.07
C MET A 323 -1.93 -7.75 -13.58
N LEU A 324 -2.75 -8.63 -14.07
CA LEU A 324 -3.16 -8.70 -15.46
C LEU A 324 -4.57 -8.16 -15.62
N ARG A 325 -4.96 -7.81 -16.85
CA ARG A 325 -6.35 -7.43 -17.13
C ARG A 325 -7.26 -8.62 -16.89
N THR A 326 -8.33 -8.37 -16.17
CA THR A 326 -9.33 -9.41 -15.89
C THR A 326 -10.11 -9.76 -17.14
N PRO A 327 -10.35 -11.06 -17.42
CA PRO A 327 -11.33 -11.50 -18.38
C PRO A 327 -12.77 -11.47 -17.83
N ASP A 328 -12.94 -11.29 -16.51
CA ASP A 328 -14.24 -11.25 -15.86
C ASP A 328 -14.86 -9.86 -15.96
N LYS A 329 -15.88 -9.73 -16.79
CA LYS A 329 -16.59 -8.47 -17.02
C LYS A 329 -17.32 -7.97 -15.77
N SER A 330 -17.75 -8.85 -14.87
CA SER A 330 -18.43 -8.46 -13.63
C SER A 330 -17.48 -7.70 -12.72
N LYS A 331 -16.27 -8.21 -12.53
CA LYS A 331 -15.23 -7.55 -11.70
C LYS A 331 -14.58 -6.34 -12.38
N ALA A 332 -14.55 -6.32 -13.73
CA ALA A 332 -13.94 -5.21 -14.47
C ALA A 332 -14.71 -3.88 -14.33
N ASN A 333 -16.00 -3.94 -14.02
CA ASN A 333 -16.91 -2.78 -14.02
C ASN A 333 -17.35 -2.34 -12.62
N ILE A 334 -16.85 -2.98 -11.54
CA ILE A 334 -17.18 -2.60 -10.17
C ILE A 334 -16.08 -1.70 -9.62
N ASP A 335 -16.49 -0.53 -9.10
CA ASP A 335 -15.56 0.43 -8.47
C ASP A 335 -15.66 0.36 -6.93
N PRO A 336 -14.54 0.14 -6.21
CA PRO A 336 -14.54 0.18 -4.75
C PRO A 336 -14.86 1.56 -4.15
N SER A 337 -14.85 2.64 -4.93
CA SER A 337 -15.26 3.97 -4.46
C SER A 337 -16.77 4.13 -4.30
N GLU A 338 -17.56 3.27 -4.96
CA GLU A 338 -19.01 3.26 -4.89
C GLU A 338 -19.47 2.40 -3.71
N MET A 339 -19.92 3.05 -2.63
CA MET A 339 -20.26 2.36 -1.37
C MET A 339 -21.44 1.38 -1.51
N GLU A 340 -22.35 1.63 -2.43
CA GLU A 340 -23.48 0.75 -2.76
C GLU A 340 -23.05 -0.63 -3.28
N ASN A 341 -21.85 -0.75 -3.84
CA ASN A 341 -21.30 -2.01 -4.35
C ASN A 341 -20.66 -2.87 -3.24
N TRP A 342 -20.55 -2.33 -2.02
CA TRP A 342 -19.89 -3.07 -0.95
C TRP A 342 -20.79 -4.19 -0.42
N PRO A 343 -20.27 -5.43 -0.28
CA PRO A 343 -21.05 -6.55 0.26
C PRO A 343 -21.30 -6.45 1.77
N TYR A 344 -20.59 -5.55 2.45
CA TYR A 344 -20.70 -5.31 3.90
C TYR A 344 -20.66 -3.82 4.20
N ASP A 345 -21.23 -3.43 5.34
CA ASP A 345 -21.12 -2.06 5.85
C ASP A 345 -19.65 -1.73 6.18
N ARG A 346 -19.06 -0.85 5.39
CA ARG A 346 -17.67 -0.41 5.56
C ARG A 346 -17.46 0.28 6.91
N ARG A 347 -18.40 1.11 7.37
CA ARG A 347 -18.26 1.84 8.64
C ARG A 347 -18.15 0.85 9.79
N ARG A 348 -19.05 -0.14 9.85
CA ARG A 348 -19.03 -1.20 10.85
C ARG A 348 -17.72 -1.99 10.81
N LEU A 349 -17.23 -2.32 9.64
CA LEU A 349 -15.96 -3.04 9.48
C LEU A 349 -14.75 -2.23 9.99
N ILE A 350 -14.70 -0.92 9.72
CA ILE A 350 -13.64 -0.04 10.24
C ILE A 350 -13.69 0.01 11.78
N ASP A 351 -14.85 0.08 12.37
CA ASP A 351 -15.01 0.05 13.83
C ASP A 351 -14.56 -1.29 14.43
N ASP A 352 -14.85 -2.39 13.78
CA ASP A 352 -14.38 -3.72 14.17
C ASP A 352 -12.85 -3.84 14.05
N LEU A 353 -12.26 -3.24 13.01
CA LEU A 353 -10.79 -3.17 12.84
C LEU A 353 -10.12 -2.30 13.92
N TRP A 354 -10.72 -1.18 14.35
CA TRP A 354 -10.27 -0.40 15.51
C TRP A 354 -10.28 -1.24 16.79
N SER A 355 -11.39 -1.94 17.03
CA SER A 355 -11.55 -2.83 18.19
C SER A 355 -10.49 -3.94 18.20
N LEU A 356 -10.26 -4.61 17.05
CA LEU A 356 -9.20 -5.62 16.91
C LEU A 356 -7.81 -5.02 17.08
N GLY A 357 -7.55 -3.87 16.44
CA GLY A 357 -6.29 -3.16 16.58
C GLY A 357 -5.96 -2.89 18.05
N LEU A 358 -6.87 -2.28 18.79
CA LEU A 358 -6.65 -1.97 20.20
C LEU A 358 -6.52 -3.23 21.07
N SER A 359 -7.40 -4.22 20.91
CA SER A 359 -7.42 -5.40 21.79
C SER A 359 -6.33 -6.42 21.48
N LYS A 360 -5.87 -6.55 20.22
CA LYS A 360 -4.95 -7.61 19.78
C LYS A 360 -3.52 -7.14 19.55
N LEU A 361 -3.28 -5.83 19.43
CA LEU A 361 -1.94 -5.27 19.23
C LEU A 361 -0.88 -5.80 20.25
N PRO A 362 -1.18 -5.93 21.56
CA PRO A 362 -0.21 -6.50 22.51
C PRO A 362 0.20 -7.94 22.19
N LEU A 363 -0.72 -8.74 21.66
CA LEU A 363 -0.50 -10.15 21.36
C LEU A 363 0.43 -10.37 20.16
N LEU A 364 0.30 -9.52 19.14
CA LEU A 364 0.98 -9.71 17.84
C LEU A 364 2.51 -9.63 17.91
N SER A 365 3.06 -8.93 18.89
CA SER A 365 4.52 -8.89 19.14
C SER A 365 5.11 -10.27 19.37
N ASN A 366 4.35 -11.18 19.98
CA ASN A 366 4.80 -12.55 20.24
C ASN A 366 4.81 -13.38 18.96
N TRP A 367 3.81 -13.21 18.10
CA TRP A 367 3.75 -13.88 16.79
C TRP A 367 4.83 -13.35 15.84
N ASP A 368 5.12 -12.05 15.85
CA ASP A 368 6.26 -11.50 15.12
C ASP A 368 7.59 -12.14 15.52
N LYS A 369 7.84 -12.30 16.84
CA LYS A 369 9.03 -12.98 17.36
C LYS A 369 9.07 -14.45 16.96
N TRP A 370 7.93 -15.13 16.99
CA TRP A 370 7.80 -16.53 16.60
C TRP A 370 8.13 -16.72 15.12
N VAL A 371 7.55 -15.93 14.24
CA VAL A 371 7.85 -15.95 12.78
C VAL A 371 9.33 -15.70 12.53
N GLY A 372 9.93 -14.74 13.21
CA GLY A 372 11.36 -14.46 13.07
C GLY A 372 12.29 -15.62 13.43
N LYS A 373 11.79 -16.62 14.19
CA LYS A 373 12.55 -17.83 14.59
C LYS A 373 12.22 -19.05 13.76
N ASN A 374 10.99 -19.19 13.26
CA ASN A 374 10.45 -20.44 12.73
C ASN A 374 10.15 -20.40 11.22
N ALA A 375 10.04 -19.21 10.61
CA ALA A 375 9.77 -19.10 9.18
C ALA A 375 10.92 -19.68 8.35
N LYS A 376 10.57 -20.34 7.25
CA LYS A 376 11.54 -20.92 6.29
C LYS A 376 12.32 -19.86 5.50
N LEU A 377 11.73 -18.68 5.33
CA LEU A 377 12.42 -17.52 4.76
C LEU A 377 13.37 -16.90 5.78
N ILE A 378 14.51 -16.40 5.32
CA ILE A 378 15.52 -15.79 6.18
C ILE A 378 15.95 -14.40 5.69
N GLY A 379 16.45 -13.59 6.61
CA GLY A 379 17.08 -12.31 6.30
C GLY A 379 16.18 -11.34 5.55
N ARG A 380 16.70 -10.73 4.47
CA ARG A 380 15.97 -9.73 3.68
C ARG A 380 14.75 -10.30 2.96
N ASN A 381 14.76 -11.58 2.63
CA ASN A 381 13.63 -12.23 1.96
C ASN A 381 12.43 -12.41 2.90
N LEU A 382 12.66 -12.60 4.20
CA LEU A 382 11.60 -12.68 5.20
C LEU A 382 11.01 -11.30 5.53
N GLN A 383 11.82 -10.24 5.47
CA GLN A 383 11.42 -8.92 6.00
C GLN A 383 10.06 -8.42 5.50
N PRO A 384 9.77 -8.38 4.19
CA PRO A 384 8.46 -7.89 3.70
C PRO A 384 7.29 -8.79 4.10
N TRP A 385 7.52 -10.09 4.24
CA TRP A 385 6.50 -11.10 4.54
C TRP A 385 6.21 -11.26 6.04
N ARG A 386 7.11 -10.78 6.88
CA ARG A 386 7.06 -11.04 8.32
C ARG A 386 5.76 -10.59 9.00
N PRO A 387 5.20 -9.39 8.74
CA PRO A 387 3.90 -9.00 9.28
C PRO A 387 2.75 -9.88 8.78
N VAL A 388 2.75 -10.21 7.49
CA VAL A 388 1.73 -11.09 6.87
C VAL A 388 1.74 -12.46 7.54
N LEU A 389 2.91 -13.07 7.71
CA LEU A 389 3.05 -14.38 8.36
C LEU A 389 2.66 -14.33 9.84
N ALA A 390 2.93 -13.23 10.54
CA ALA A 390 2.53 -13.07 11.93
C ALA A 390 1.00 -12.94 12.09
N VAL A 391 0.34 -12.24 11.16
CA VAL A 391 -1.13 -12.19 11.10
C VAL A 391 -1.70 -13.55 10.72
N ALA A 392 -1.10 -14.23 9.74
CA ALA A 392 -1.57 -15.54 9.29
C ALA A 392 -1.58 -16.58 10.42
N ILE A 393 -0.51 -16.66 11.22
CA ILE A 393 -0.50 -17.59 12.36
C ILE A 393 -1.47 -17.18 13.46
N TRP A 394 -1.66 -15.89 13.70
CA TRP A 394 -2.69 -15.43 14.62
C TRP A 394 -4.09 -15.84 14.15
N MET A 395 -4.42 -15.60 12.88
CA MET A 395 -5.71 -15.99 12.28
C MET A 395 -5.92 -17.51 12.31
N GLU A 396 -4.86 -18.30 12.10
CA GLU A 396 -4.93 -19.76 12.26
C GLU A 396 -5.31 -20.16 13.69
N LYS A 397 -4.79 -19.47 14.70
CA LYS A 397 -5.22 -19.66 16.10
C LYS A 397 -6.65 -19.18 16.38
N CYS A 398 -7.20 -18.30 15.56
CA CYS A 398 -8.60 -17.89 15.58
C CYS A 398 -9.51 -18.82 14.76
N GLY A 399 -8.99 -19.91 14.18
CA GLY A 399 -9.76 -20.94 13.48
C GLY A 399 -9.81 -20.80 11.95
N VAL A 400 -8.88 -20.04 11.34
CA VAL A 400 -8.68 -20.03 9.87
C VAL A 400 -7.63 -21.09 9.53
N GLU A 401 -8.07 -22.32 9.37
CA GLU A 401 -7.18 -23.50 9.24
C GLU A 401 -6.20 -23.39 8.07
N GLY A 402 -4.92 -23.73 8.32
CA GLY A 402 -3.86 -23.83 7.32
C GLY A 402 -3.42 -22.50 6.68
N LEU A 403 -3.88 -21.35 7.19
CA LEU A 403 -3.57 -20.04 6.62
C LEU A 403 -2.08 -19.73 6.66
N TYR A 404 -1.39 -20.05 7.76
CA TYR A 404 0.05 -19.83 7.86
C TYR A 404 0.82 -20.61 6.79
N ALA A 405 0.45 -21.89 6.60
CA ALA A 405 1.11 -22.74 5.61
C ALA A 405 0.89 -22.22 4.17
N ARG A 406 -0.31 -21.70 3.85
CA ARG A 406 -0.59 -21.10 2.53
C ARG A 406 0.22 -19.82 2.33
N MET A 407 0.29 -18.94 3.31
CA MET A 407 1.07 -17.70 3.23
C MET A 407 2.58 -17.95 3.19
N GLU A 408 3.10 -18.93 3.95
CA GLU A 408 4.51 -19.31 3.88
C GLU A 408 4.87 -19.91 2.52
N LYS A 409 3.98 -20.76 1.98
CA LYS A 409 4.16 -21.32 0.62
C LYS A 409 4.17 -20.21 -0.43
N LEU A 410 3.20 -19.28 -0.37
CA LEU A 410 3.16 -18.13 -1.28
C LEU A 410 4.46 -17.33 -1.21
N ALA A 411 4.97 -17.06 -0.02
CA ALA A 411 6.19 -16.30 0.19
C ALA A 411 7.43 -17.02 -0.35
N LEU A 412 7.50 -18.35 -0.22
CA LEU A 412 8.57 -19.19 -0.77
C LEU A 412 8.52 -19.24 -2.30
N ASP A 413 7.33 -19.39 -2.87
CA ASP A 413 7.15 -19.43 -4.33
C ASP A 413 7.44 -18.06 -4.95
N TYR A 414 7.04 -16.96 -4.29
CA TYR A 414 7.43 -15.60 -4.67
C TYR A 414 8.95 -15.42 -4.76
N GLN A 415 9.73 -15.96 -3.81
CA GLN A 415 11.19 -15.83 -3.86
C GLN A 415 11.81 -16.53 -5.06
N LYS A 416 11.19 -17.60 -5.56
CA LYS A 416 11.63 -18.29 -6.78
C LYS A 416 11.32 -17.47 -8.04
N GLU A 417 10.20 -16.74 -8.02
CA GLU A 417 9.72 -15.94 -9.16
C GLU A 417 10.28 -14.51 -9.18
N ARG A 418 10.73 -14.01 -8.03
CA ARG A 418 11.17 -12.62 -7.85
C ARG A 418 12.18 -12.11 -8.88
N PRO A 419 13.21 -12.88 -9.33
CA PRO A 419 14.13 -12.43 -10.36
C PRO A 419 13.44 -12.17 -11.72
N ASP A 420 12.25 -12.71 -11.91
CA ASP A 420 11.53 -12.76 -13.18
C ASP A 420 10.40 -11.71 -13.27
N LEU A 421 10.05 -11.10 -12.13
CA LEU A 421 9.06 -10.03 -12.09
C LEU A 421 9.60 -8.73 -12.70
N GLU A 422 10.87 -8.72 -13.10
CA GLU A 422 11.59 -7.52 -13.51
C GLU A 422 11.30 -7.02 -14.93
N THR A 423 10.28 -7.57 -15.64
CA THR A 423 10.03 -7.08 -17.01
C THR A 423 8.58 -7.28 -17.50
N ALA A 424 7.71 -6.32 -17.20
CA ALA A 424 6.33 -6.32 -17.71
C ALA A 424 6.25 -6.08 -19.24
N ASP A 425 7.13 -5.25 -19.81
CA ASP A 425 7.13 -4.90 -21.25
C ASP A 425 7.45 -6.09 -22.16
N THR A 426 8.26 -7.04 -21.69
CA THR A 426 8.58 -8.26 -22.45
C THR A 426 7.47 -9.30 -22.44
N THR A 427 6.48 -9.20 -21.54
CA THR A 427 5.40 -10.20 -21.45
C THR A 427 4.47 -10.11 -22.67
N ARG A 428 4.12 -8.89 -23.10
CA ARG A 428 3.30 -8.67 -24.31
C ARG A 428 3.96 -9.25 -25.55
N VAL A 429 5.26 -8.98 -25.73
CA VAL A 429 6.03 -9.51 -26.87
C VAL A 429 6.07 -11.05 -26.84
N VAL A 430 6.20 -11.65 -25.66
CA VAL A 430 6.19 -13.12 -25.52
C VAL A 430 4.80 -13.70 -25.82
N ILE A 431 3.71 -13.05 -25.44
CA ILE A 431 2.35 -13.47 -25.79
C ILE A 431 2.14 -13.35 -27.31
N GLN A 432 2.57 -12.26 -27.92
CA GLN A 432 2.50 -12.05 -29.38
C GLN A 432 3.31 -13.14 -30.14
N ALA A 433 4.51 -13.47 -29.62
CA ALA A 433 5.32 -14.57 -30.13
C ALA A 433 4.65 -15.95 -29.96
N LEU A 434 3.94 -16.16 -28.84
CA LEU A 434 3.14 -17.38 -28.65
C LEU A 434 1.99 -17.49 -29.64
N CYS A 435 1.27 -16.40 -29.90
CA CYS A 435 0.20 -16.34 -30.89
C CYS A 435 0.73 -16.69 -32.30
N SER A 436 1.90 -16.14 -32.66
CA SER A 436 2.58 -16.48 -33.91
C SER A 436 2.97 -17.96 -33.99
N CYS A 437 3.49 -18.53 -32.89
CA CYS A 437 3.84 -19.95 -32.80
C CYS A 437 2.60 -20.85 -32.86
N ALA A 438 1.47 -20.44 -32.25
CA ALA A 438 0.20 -21.16 -32.28
C ALA A 438 -0.35 -21.25 -33.72
N ASN A 439 -0.37 -20.13 -34.42
CA ASN A 439 -0.80 -20.07 -35.84
C ASN A 439 0.07 -20.96 -36.72
N ALA A 440 1.38 -20.96 -36.53
CA ALA A 440 2.29 -21.84 -37.25
C ALA A 440 2.08 -23.33 -36.92
N ALA A 441 1.77 -23.66 -35.64
CA ALA A 441 1.49 -25.03 -35.22
C ALA A 441 0.16 -25.55 -35.78
N THR A 442 -0.88 -24.71 -35.83
CA THR A 442 -2.20 -25.03 -36.39
C THR A 442 -2.09 -25.28 -37.89
N ARG A 443 -1.38 -24.43 -38.64
CA ARG A 443 -1.12 -24.62 -40.09
C ARG A 443 -0.32 -25.90 -40.38
N ALA A 444 0.56 -26.30 -39.46
CA ALA A 444 1.38 -27.51 -39.62
C ALA A 444 0.70 -28.79 -39.07
N ASN A 445 -0.55 -28.69 -38.61
CA ASN A 445 -1.33 -29.79 -38.00
C ASN A 445 -0.61 -30.49 -36.82
N ARG A 446 0.19 -29.71 -36.03
CA ARG A 446 1.00 -30.18 -34.92
C ARG A 446 0.30 -29.97 -33.58
N THR A 447 -0.93 -30.48 -33.46
CA THR A 447 -1.66 -30.48 -32.20
C THR A 447 -1.26 -31.66 -31.31
N THR A 448 -1.48 -31.52 -29.99
CA THR A 448 -1.28 -32.63 -29.05
C THR A 448 -2.43 -33.65 -29.17
N LYS A 449 -2.34 -34.77 -28.43
CA LYS A 449 -3.43 -35.75 -28.31
C LYS A 449 -4.73 -35.14 -27.72
N LYS A 450 -4.65 -33.97 -27.08
CA LYS A 450 -5.80 -33.23 -26.58
C LYS A 450 -6.15 -32.11 -27.56
N PRO A 451 -7.38 -32.04 -28.08
CA PRO A 451 -7.80 -30.96 -28.95
C PRO A 451 -7.71 -29.60 -28.24
N GLY A 452 -7.28 -28.57 -28.93
CA GLY A 452 -7.13 -27.23 -28.37
C GLY A 452 -5.81 -26.98 -27.63
N GLN A 453 -4.88 -27.94 -27.62
CA GLN A 453 -3.57 -27.76 -27.00
C GLN A 453 -2.44 -28.01 -28.02
N PHE A 454 -1.34 -27.26 -27.89
CA PHE A 454 -0.12 -27.48 -28.65
C PHE A 454 1.12 -27.39 -27.77
N ILE A 455 2.21 -28.00 -28.23
CA ILE A 455 3.50 -27.94 -27.52
C ILE A 455 4.43 -27.01 -28.28
N VAL A 456 4.98 -26.03 -27.55
CA VAL A 456 5.94 -25.08 -28.11
C VAL A 456 7.30 -25.24 -27.46
N LYS A 457 8.38 -25.17 -28.26
CA LYS A 457 9.75 -25.08 -27.74
C LYS A 457 10.02 -23.64 -27.32
N VAL A 458 10.59 -23.44 -26.14
CA VAL A 458 10.99 -22.11 -25.64
C VAL A 458 11.88 -21.38 -26.66
N ALA A 459 12.77 -22.13 -27.35
CA ALA A 459 13.62 -21.57 -28.39
C ALA A 459 12.84 -20.95 -29.56
N ASN A 460 11.70 -21.55 -29.96
CA ASN A 460 10.88 -21.02 -31.04
C ASN A 460 10.17 -19.73 -30.64
N VAL A 461 9.67 -19.68 -29.39
CA VAL A 461 9.07 -18.45 -28.84
C VAL A 461 10.10 -17.34 -28.72
N THR A 462 11.34 -17.68 -28.30
CA THR A 462 12.44 -16.71 -28.24
C THR A 462 12.77 -16.14 -29.61
N ALA A 463 12.85 -17.00 -30.64
CA ALA A 463 13.13 -16.55 -32.01
C ALA A 463 11.99 -15.67 -32.58
N ALA A 464 10.73 -16.06 -32.32
CA ALA A 464 9.56 -15.25 -32.73
C ALA A 464 9.52 -13.90 -32.01
N ALA A 465 9.83 -13.88 -30.71
CA ALA A 465 9.89 -12.65 -29.93
C ALA A 465 10.99 -11.70 -30.41
N ALA A 466 12.18 -12.22 -30.72
CA ALA A 466 13.27 -11.42 -31.28
C ALA A 466 12.88 -10.77 -32.63
N LYS A 467 12.19 -11.52 -33.47
CA LYS A 467 11.70 -11.02 -34.76
C LYS A 467 10.66 -9.91 -34.59
N ILE A 468 9.73 -10.03 -33.64
CA ILE A 468 8.73 -9.00 -33.33
C ILE A 468 9.41 -7.71 -32.82
N ILE A 469 10.43 -7.83 -31.94
CA ILE A 469 11.17 -6.68 -31.44
C ILE A 469 11.85 -5.93 -32.59
N GLU A 470 12.43 -6.66 -33.55
CA GLU A 470 13.09 -6.09 -34.71
C GLU A 470 12.10 -5.49 -35.72
N GLU A 471 10.96 -6.15 -35.99
CA GLU A 471 9.93 -5.68 -36.93
C GLU A 471 9.13 -4.47 -36.42
N GLU A 472 8.88 -4.38 -35.10
CA GLU A 472 8.11 -3.28 -34.49
C GLU A 472 9.02 -2.15 -33.93
N ASP A 473 10.32 -2.22 -34.16
CA ASP A 473 11.35 -1.26 -33.67
C ASP A 473 11.15 -0.91 -32.19
N LEU A 474 10.91 -1.95 -31.38
CA LEU A 474 10.67 -1.78 -29.95
C LEU A 474 11.97 -1.44 -29.24
N ASP A 475 11.94 -0.43 -28.37
CA ASP A 475 13.07 -0.03 -27.49
C ASP A 475 13.33 -1.10 -26.41
N LEU A 476 13.42 -2.34 -26.84
CA LEU A 476 13.72 -3.52 -26.05
C LEU A 476 15.00 -4.14 -26.64
N GLU A 477 16.09 -4.07 -25.87
CA GLU A 477 17.29 -4.78 -26.29
C GLU A 477 16.98 -6.27 -26.51
N ALA A 478 16.91 -6.69 -27.76
CA ALA A 478 16.67 -8.10 -28.15
C ALA A 478 17.69 -9.06 -27.51
N ARG A 479 18.90 -8.56 -27.17
CA ARG A 479 19.93 -9.28 -26.41
C ARG A 479 19.50 -9.68 -25.00
N ASN A 480 18.54 -8.97 -24.41
CA ASN A 480 18.03 -9.24 -23.06
C ASN A 480 16.92 -10.30 -23.03
N LEU A 481 16.40 -10.74 -24.19
CA LEU A 481 15.35 -11.73 -24.30
C LEU A 481 15.91 -13.12 -24.64
N ASP A 482 16.71 -13.67 -23.74
CA ASP A 482 17.30 -15.01 -23.91
C ASP A 482 16.27 -16.14 -23.65
N LYS A 483 16.62 -17.37 -24.06
CA LYS A 483 15.78 -18.58 -23.85
C LYS A 483 15.43 -18.81 -22.37
N LYS A 484 16.31 -18.39 -21.46
CA LYS A 484 16.12 -18.57 -20.02
C LYS A 484 15.05 -17.59 -19.52
N ARG A 485 15.07 -16.34 -19.96
CA ARG A 485 14.10 -15.29 -19.63
C ARG A 485 12.72 -15.59 -20.23
N VAL A 486 12.64 -15.93 -21.52
CA VAL A 486 11.38 -16.37 -22.16
C VAL A 486 10.78 -17.58 -21.45
N GLY A 487 11.60 -18.58 -21.12
CA GLY A 487 11.15 -19.77 -20.37
C GLY A 487 10.55 -19.44 -19.01
N ARG A 488 11.07 -18.42 -18.33
CA ARG A 488 10.55 -17.91 -17.05
C ARG A 488 9.24 -17.14 -17.22
N ILE A 489 9.13 -16.28 -18.24
CA ILE A 489 7.89 -15.58 -18.57
C ILE A 489 6.77 -16.59 -18.86
N LEU A 490 7.05 -17.66 -19.64
CA LEU A 490 6.09 -18.71 -19.91
C LEU A 490 5.69 -19.50 -18.65
N ALA A 491 6.60 -19.68 -17.70
CA ALA A 491 6.29 -20.24 -16.39
C ALA A 491 5.41 -19.30 -15.57
N LYS A 492 5.70 -18.00 -15.58
CA LYS A 492 4.90 -16.95 -14.92
C LYS A 492 3.47 -16.90 -15.46
N LEU A 493 3.30 -17.05 -16.77
CA LEU A 493 2.00 -17.17 -17.42
C LEU A 493 1.30 -18.51 -17.12
N ARG A 494 1.85 -19.31 -16.22
CA ARG A 494 1.30 -20.60 -15.75
C ARG A 494 1.13 -21.67 -16.85
N PHE A 495 1.87 -21.55 -17.94
CA PHE A 495 1.90 -22.62 -18.94
C PHE A 495 2.75 -23.80 -18.45
N PRO A 496 2.17 -25.02 -18.34
CA PRO A 496 2.86 -26.17 -17.77
C PRO A 496 4.02 -26.65 -18.66
N GLU A 497 5.06 -27.22 -18.03
CA GLU A 497 6.17 -27.82 -18.75
C GLU A 497 5.75 -29.15 -19.41
N ALA A 498 6.03 -29.30 -20.68
CA ALA A 498 5.72 -30.54 -21.37
C ALA A 498 6.69 -31.66 -20.98
N PRO A 499 6.22 -32.92 -20.85
CA PRO A 499 7.08 -34.08 -20.60
C PRO A 499 8.18 -34.18 -21.65
N ARG A 500 9.43 -34.43 -21.22
CA ARG A 500 10.58 -34.63 -22.11
C ARG A 500 10.87 -36.11 -22.24
N PRO A 501 10.74 -36.71 -23.45
CA PRO A 501 11.18 -38.09 -23.66
C PRO A 501 12.67 -38.22 -23.36
N GLY A 502 13.04 -39.12 -22.45
CA GLY A 502 14.44 -39.40 -22.12
C GLY A 502 15.18 -38.31 -21.32
N GLY A 503 14.50 -37.29 -20.77
CA GLY A 503 15.10 -36.24 -19.91
C GLY A 503 16.06 -35.27 -20.60
N LYS A 504 16.35 -35.44 -21.88
CA LYS A 504 17.26 -34.63 -22.70
C LYS A 504 16.46 -33.78 -23.72
N GLY A 505 16.95 -32.58 -24.04
CA GLY A 505 16.34 -31.68 -25.06
C GLY A 505 15.97 -30.29 -24.57
N SER A 506 15.52 -29.43 -25.50
CA SER A 506 15.10 -28.05 -25.19
C SER A 506 13.81 -28.01 -24.34
N ARG A 507 13.69 -27.03 -23.44
CA ARG A 507 12.48 -26.81 -22.64
C ARG A 507 11.28 -26.58 -23.55
N GLN A 508 10.16 -27.22 -23.21
CA GLN A 508 8.91 -27.14 -23.95
C GLN A 508 7.76 -26.79 -22.99
N ARG A 509 6.75 -26.09 -23.47
CA ARG A 509 5.54 -25.74 -22.73
C ARG A 509 4.31 -26.27 -23.45
N VAL A 510 3.32 -26.70 -22.68
CA VAL A 510 1.98 -27.00 -23.17
C VAL A 510 1.17 -25.72 -23.13
N ILE A 511 0.63 -25.31 -24.26
CA ILE A 511 -0.19 -24.11 -24.39
C ILE A 511 -1.62 -24.54 -24.70
N ASP A 512 -2.55 -24.10 -23.90
CA ASP A 512 -3.98 -24.21 -24.18
C ASP A 512 -4.41 -23.00 -25.03
N LEU A 513 -5.12 -23.26 -26.12
CA LEU A 513 -5.52 -22.19 -27.04
C LEU A 513 -6.54 -21.22 -26.45
N LYS A 514 -7.46 -21.71 -25.60
CA LYS A 514 -8.42 -20.85 -24.89
C LYS A 514 -7.73 -19.91 -23.91
N ASP A 515 -6.76 -20.45 -23.14
CA ASP A 515 -5.93 -19.65 -22.24
C ASP A 515 -5.11 -18.61 -23.00
N LEU A 516 -4.56 -18.99 -24.16
CA LEU A 516 -3.80 -18.07 -25.00
C LEU A 516 -4.68 -16.99 -25.60
N GLU A 517 -5.89 -17.32 -26.04
CA GLU A 517 -6.88 -16.37 -26.57
C GLU A 517 -7.31 -15.35 -25.51
N ALA A 518 -7.63 -15.82 -24.29
CA ALA A 518 -7.95 -14.95 -23.16
C ALA A 518 -6.79 -14.01 -22.80
N LEU A 519 -5.55 -14.54 -22.77
CA LEU A 519 -4.36 -13.74 -22.55
C LEU A 519 -4.13 -12.72 -23.66
N ALA A 520 -4.21 -13.12 -24.93
CA ALA A 520 -4.06 -12.23 -26.08
C ALA A 520 -5.07 -11.07 -26.01
N GLY A 521 -6.34 -11.36 -25.71
CA GLY A 521 -7.36 -10.35 -25.48
C GLY A 521 -7.01 -9.40 -24.33
N SER A 522 -6.52 -9.93 -23.22
CA SER A 522 -6.12 -9.12 -22.04
C SER A 522 -4.95 -8.17 -22.31
N TYR A 523 -4.08 -8.51 -23.27
CA TYR A 523 -2.91 -7.70 -23.65
C TYR A 523 -3.11 -6.90 -24.97
N ASN A 524 -4.33 -6.85 -25.52
CA ASN A 524 -4.63 -6.22 -26.80
C ASN A 524 -3.75 -6.77 -27.95
N VAL A 525 -3.48 -8.08 -27.92
CA VAL A 525 -2.80 -8.81 -28.99
C VAL A 525 -3.85 -9.44 -29.88
N VAL A 526 -3.82 -9.12 -31.16
CA VAL A 526 -4.74 -9.73 -32.14
C VAL A 526 -4.34 -11.19 -32.32
N PHE A 527 -5.21 -12.10 -31.91
CA PHE A 527 -5.04 -13.53 -32.07
C PHE A 527 -6.25 -14.11 -32.86
N LEU A 528 -6.06 -14.30 -34.16
CA LEU A 528 -7.01 -14.97 -35.01
C LEU A 528 -6.46 -16.36 -35.35
N LEU A 529 -7.10 -17.40 -34.85
CA LEU A 529 -6.79 -18.76 -35.26
C LEU A 529 -7.15 -18.88 -36.77
N ALA A 530 -6.16 -19.22 -37.59
CA ALA A 530 -6.43 -19.58 -38.97
C ALA A 530 -7.32 -20.84 -38.96
N SER A 531 -8.60 -20.70 -39.35
CA SER A 531 -9.49 -21.84 -39.54
C SER A 531 -8.90 -22.76 -40.61
N ALA A 532 -9.07 -24.08 -40.44
CA ALA A 532 -8.56 -25.08 -41.42
C ALA A 532 -9.10 -24.84 -42.82
N ASP A 533 -10.27 -24.22 -42.95
CA ASP A 533 -10.93 -23.90 -44.23
C ASP A 533 -10.23 -22.79 -45.03
N THR A 534 -9.55 -21.83 -44.34
CA THR A 534 -8.78 -20.79 -45.04
C THR A 534 -7.40 -21.29 -45.52
N ALA A 535 -6.89 -22.37 -44.95
CA ALA A 535 -5.62 -22.97 -45.37
C ALA A 535 -5.79 -23.69 -46.74
N ASN A 536 -6.94 -24.32 -46.98
CA ASN A 536 -7.25 -24.96 -48.27
C ASN A 536 -7.48 -23.95 -49.39
N ALA A 537 -8.17 -22.84 -49.11
CA ALA A 537 -8.37 -21.77 -50.09
C ALA A 537 -7.06 -21.10 -50.55
N SER A 538 -6.06 -21.02 -49.64
CA SER A 538 -4.73 -20.48 -49.99
C SER A 538 -3.84 -21.48 -50.71
N ALA A 539 -4.06 -22.80 -50.52
CA ALA A 539 -3.33 -23.84 -51.25
C ALA A 539 -3.86 -24.04 -52.68
N GLU A 540 -5.17 -23.92 -52.89
CA GLU A 540 -5.77 -23.94 -54.23
C GLU A 540 -5.41 -22.67 -55.03
N ALA A 541 -5.28 -21.51 -54.39
CA ALA A 541 -4.84 -20.28 -55.06
C ALA A 541 -3.36 -20.30 -55.49
N LEU A 542 -2.52 -21.15 -54.89
CA LEU A 542 -1.11 -21.33 -55.26
C LEU A 542 -0.88 -22.43 -56.29
N ALA A 543 -1.89 -23.28 -56.56
CA ALA A 543 -1.80 -24.38 -57.54
C ALA A 543 -2.24 -23.98 -58.97
N ILE A 544 -2.77 -22.76 -59.18
CA ILE A 544 -3.31 -22.31 -60.47
C ILE A 544 -2.38 -21.41 -61.30
N ASN A 545 -1.18 -21.09 -60.80
CA ASN A 545 -0.22 -20.27 -61.56
C ASN A 545 1.08 -21.03 -61.88
N GLY A 546 1.04 -21.84 -62.93
CA GLY A 546 2.20 -22.21 -63.74
C GLY A 546 2.41 -21.13 -64.83
N PRO A 547 3.63 -20.98 -65.42
CA PRO A 547 3.99 -19.79 -66.14
C PRO A 547 3.51 -19.80 -67.60
N ASP A 548 2.66 -18.91 -68.00
CA ASP A 548 2.66 -18.39 -69.36
C ASP A 548 2.14 -16.95 -69.43
N GLY A 549 2.80 -16.20 -70.27
CA GLY A 549 2.83 -14.77 -70.32
C GLY A 549 1.63 -14.04 -70.93
N THR A 550 1.79 -12.74 -70.85
CA THR A 550 1.18 -11.62 -71.60
C THR A 550 -0.09 -10.97 -71.10
N ASN A 551 0.15 -9.67 -70.78
CA ASN A 551 -0.70 -8.48 -71.00
C ASN A 551 -2.04 -8.29 -70.27
N GLY A 552 -2.05 -7.29 -69.44
CA GLY A 552 -3.01 -6.16 -69.62
C GLY A 552 -4.18 -6.11 -68.64
N THR A 553 -4.29 -4.98 -68.03
CA THR A 553 -5.45 -4.25 -67.53
C THR A 553 -5.87 -4.39 -66.07
N THR A 554 -5.69 -3.27 -65.39
CA THR A 554 -6.35 -2.76 -64.17
C THR A 554 -7.67 -3.43 -63.80
N GLY A 555 -7.73 -3.94 -62.57
CA GLY A 555 -8.95 -4.34 -61.89
C GLY A 555 -8.81 -4.16 -60.40
N THR A 556 -9.44 -3.11 -59.92
CA THR A 556 -9.67 -2.78 -58.51
C THR A 556 -10.22 -3.97 -57.74
N LYS A 557 -9.54 -4.44 -56.68
CA LYS A 557 -10.13 -5.41 -55.75
C LYS A 557 -10.93 -4.64 -54.70
N GLU A 558 -12.25 -4.78 -54.79
CA GLU A 558 -13.19 -4.42 -53.74
C GLU A 558 -12.91 -5.25 -52.49
N PHE A 559 -12.62 -4.55 -51.39
CA PHE A 559 -12.71 -5.14 -50.07
C PHE A 559 -14.18 -5.15 -49.65
N LEU A 560 -14.71 -6.32 -49.32
CA LEU A 560 -16.00 -6.49 -48.68
C LEU A 560 -15.96 -5.78 -47.31
N GLN A 561 -16.56 -4.59 -47.28
CA GLN A 561 -16.92 -3.88 -46.07
C GLN A 561 -18.19 -4.51 -45.48
N ILE A 562 -18.09 -4.99 -44.24
CA ILE A 562 -19.26 -5.22 -43.39
C ILE A 562 -19.71 -3.83 -42.90
N PRO A 563 -20.97 -3.42 -43.12
CA PRO A 563 -21.41 -2.10 -42.65
C PRO A 563 -21.58 -2.11 -41.15
N LEU A 564 -20.75 -1.35 -40.46
CA LEU A 564 -21.11 -0.75 -39.18
C LEU A 564 -21.90 0.50 -39.53
N GLU A 565 -23.21 0.47 -39.32
CA GLU A 565 -24.03 1.68 -39.31
C GLU A 565 -23.58 2.57 -38.15
N VAL A 566 -22.69 3.49 -38.46
CA VAL A 566 -22.44 4.67 -37.63
C VAL A 566 -23.31 5.77 -38.21
N THR A 567 -24.31 6.19 -37.48
CA THR A 567 -25.16 7.31 -37.84
C THR A 567 -24.33 8.59 -37.98
N GLU A 568 -24.45 9.26 -39.13
CA GLU A 568 -23.66 10.45 -39.52
C GLU A 568 -23.96 11.72 -38.74
N GLU A 569 -24.44 11.68 -37.48
CA GLU A 569 -24.79 12.88 -36.71
C GLU A 569 -23.77 13.37 -35.68
N GLU A 570 -22.65 12.66 -35.44
CA GLU A 570 -21.68 13.08 -34.36
C GLU A 570 -20.43 13.81 -34.85
N THR A 571 -20.20 14.06 -36.13
CA THR A 571 -18.92 14.62 -36.62
C THR A 571 -18.91 16.14 -36.82
N SER A 572 -19.97 16.90 -36.48
CA SER A 572 -20.04 18.34 -36.76
C SER A 572 -20.08 19.25 -35.53
N LEU A 573 -20.05 18.74 -34.30
CA LEU A 573 -20.11 19.58 -33.11
C LEU A 573 -18.71 20.12 -32.74
N ARG A 574 -18.59 21.46 -32.76
CA ARG A 574 -17.40 22.17 -32.30
C ARG A 574 -17.16 21.87 -30.82
N PRO A 575 -15.95 21.44 -30.43
CA PRO A 575 -15.60 21.19 -29.01
C PRO A 575 -15.81 22.42 -28.13
N SER A 576 -16.32 22.24 -26.94
CA SER A 576 -16.52 23.32 -25.94
C SER A 576 -15.21 23.76 -25.28
N GLY A 577 -14.19 22.89 -25.25
CA GLY A 577 -12.87 23.19 -24.71
C GLY A 577 -11.79 22.24 -25.21
N CYS A 578 -10.56 22.73 -25.29
CA CYS A 578 -9.43 21.93 -25.69
C CYS A 578 -8.94 21.05 -24.52
N TYR A 579 -8.92 19.74 -24.69
CA TYR A 579 -8.47 18.79 -23.67
C TYR A 579 -6.98 18.98 -23.24
N ARG A 580 -6.20 19.70 -24.05
CA ARG A 580 -4.76 19.91 -23.82
C ARG A 580 -4.42 21.22 -23.09
N CYS A 581 -5.17 22.31 -23.35
CA CYS A 581 -4.90 23.64 -22.76
C CYS A 581 -6.12 24.35 -22.21
N GLY A 582 -7.31 23.72 -22.24
CA GLY A 582 -8.57 24.32 -21.78
C GLY A 582 -9.12 25.45 -22.66
N GLY A 583 -8.41 25.86 -23.72
CA GLY A 583 -8.82 26.98 -24.59
C GLY A 583 -10.09 26.68 -25.39
N SER A 584 -10.96 27.67 -25.57
CA SER A 584 -12.25 27.56 -26.26
C SER A 584 -12.22 28.02 -27.74
N SER A 585 -11.04 28.35 -28.26
CA SER A 585 -10.86 28.83 -29.63
C SER A 585 -10.37 27.72 -30.55
N PHE A 586 -11.19 27.39 -31.59
CA PHE A 586 -10.90 26.31 -32.55
C PHE A 586 -10.98 26.83 -33.99
N TRP A 587 -10.30 26.13 -34.89
CA TRP A 587 -10.48 26.26 -36.33
C TRP A 587 -10.70 24.85 -36.91
N GLN A 588 -11.46 24.78 -38.03
CA GLN A 588 -11.78 23.52 -38.68
C GLN A 588 -10.83 23.30 -39.86
N ARG A 589 -10.25 22.13 -39.92
CA ARG A 589 -9.45 21.66 -41.05
C ARG A 589 -10.33 21.26 -42.21
N ALA A 590 -9.78 21.15 -43.42
CA ALA A 590 -10.52 20.80 -44.61
C ALA A 590 -11.16 19.39 -44.58
N ASP A 591 -10.64 18.50 -43.74
CA ASP A 591 -11.17 17.16 -43.49
C ASP A 591 -12.28 17.13 -42.42
N GLY A 592 -12.68 18.29 -41.88
CA GLY A 592 -13.76 18.41 -40.90
C GLY A 592 -13.28 18.39 -39.44
N GLU A 593 -11.98 18.11 -39.16
CA GLU A 593 -11.44 18.03 -37.80
C GLU A 593 -11.32 19.42 -37.15
N TRP A 594 -11.75 19.55 -35.88
CA TRP A 594 -11.61 20.78 -35.10
C TRP A 594 -10.30 20.81 -34.35
N LEU A 595 -9.44 21.81 -34.64
CA LEU A 595 -8.13 21.99 -34.04
C LEU A 595 -8.08 23.24 -33.15
N CYS A 596 -7.44 23.14 -31.99
CA CYS A 596 -7.31 24.25 -31.06
C CYS A 596 -6.32 25.30 -31.61
N LYS A 597 -6.73 26.57 -31.66
CA LYS A 597 -5.90 27.68 -32.17
C LYS A 597 -4.63 27.92 -31.36
N ILE A 598 -4.62 27.55 -30.06
CA ILE A 598 -3.46 27.72 -29.17
C ILE A 598 -2.47 26.59 -29.34
N CYS A 599 -2.93 25.32 -29.30
CA CYS A 599 -2.06 24.15 -29.37
C CYS A 599 -1.64 23.79 -30.79
N GLN A 600 -2.48 24.13 -31.79
CA GLN A 600 -2.28 23.85 -33.21
C GLN A 600 -2.78 25.08 -34.01
N PRO A 601 -1.96 26.14 -34.11
CA PRO A 601 -2.36 27.33 -34.85
C PRO A 601 -2.55 27.03 -36.33
N LYS A 602 -3.49 27.75 -36.96
CA LYS A 602 -3.72 27.65 -38.41
C LYS A 602 -2.46 28.10 -39.15
N PRO A 603 -1.95 27.33 -40.11
CA PRO A 603 -0.82 27.76 -40.93
C PRO A 603 -1.12 29.12 -41.59
N PRO A 604 -0.14 30.00 -41.75
CA PRO A 604 -0.31 31.23 -42.54
C PRO A 604 -0.72 30.88 -43.95
N ALA A 605 -1.65 31.67 -44.53
CA ALA A 605 -2.21 31.48 -45.85
C ALA A 605 -1.18 31.68 -46.97
#